data_c3c46ff0f28c1fc3cd70a29f05b4ce19
#
_entry.id   c3c46ff0f28c1fc3cd70a29f05b4ce19
#
_cell.length_a   1.000
_cell.length_b   1.000
_cell.length_c   1.000
_cell.angle_alpha   90.00
_cell.angle_beta   90.00
_cell.angle_gamma   90.00
#
_symmetry.space_group_name_H-M   'P 1'
#
loop_
_entity.id
_entity.type
_entity.pdbx_description
1 polymer ?
#
loop_
_entity_poly.entity_id
_entity_poly.type
_entity_poly.pdbx_seq_one_letter_code
_entity_poly.pdbx_strand_id
1 'polypeptide(L)'
;TAPTIILGTGGYSNIPNVPGLQEAGYLSSESLFGDKFPKQPYKSLAVLGAGPIGVEFGHVFDAAGTEVTIIQHNVRLVPKEDEEMSEHLLQNYRARGINVILNQDTVEIRQEDGLKVVVTKDRTTGEITETKVEEILVAAGIRPAVEELHLENTGIETLPKGWIKTNEFLETSVDGIYALGDVNGEPAFRHRANYEADIIAHNLYFAKNEEDFRWARYDTLPKVTFSYPEIGSVGLTEAEAIKAGYNVGVGKNYYSSTAKGYAMGINPGDVNDGFVKIVVDKDTNHILGMHVTGPQASILFQPYVNLMNSGVTPLTAINEEI
;
A
#
# COMPACT_ATOMS: atom_id res chain seq x y z
N THR A 1 19.43 2.37 30.10
CA THR A 1 19.08 3.80 30.23
C THR A 1 19.99 4.62 29.32
N ALA A 2 19.41 5.50 28.53
CA ALA A 2 20.10 6.43 27.63
C ALA A 2 19.37 7.78 27.70
N PRO A 3 20.05 8.91 27.44
CA PRO A 3 19.41 10.22 27.37
C PRO A 3 18.48 10.36 26.16
N THR A 4 18.71 9.59 25.11
CA THR A 4 17.88 9.55 23.90
C THR A 4 17.64 8.11 23.51
N ILE A 5 16.38 7.77 23.18
CA ILE A 5 15.93 6.46 22.72
C ILE A 5 15.15 6.63 21.43
N ILE A 6 15.47 5.83 20.41
CA ILE A 6 14.76 5.81 19.14
C ILE A 6 14.10 4.43 18.98
N LEU A 7 12.79 4.41 18.87
CA LEU A 7 11.99 3.20 18.68
C LEU A 7 11.74 2.99 17.19
N GLY A 8 12.38 1.98 16.61
CA GLY A 8 12.28 1.62 15.20
C GLY A 8 11.95 0.13 15.02
N THR A 9 11.09 -0.43 15.86
CA THR A 9 10.78 -1.86 15.91
C THR A 9 9.92 -2.37 14.75
N GLY A 10 9.35 -1.44 13.95
CA GLY A 10 8.60 -1.80 12.75
C GLY A 10 7.20 -2.36 13.03
N GLY A 11 6.77 -3.25 12.17
CA GLY A 11 5.47 -3.90 12.24
C GLY A 11 5.55 -5.38 11.91
N TYR A 12 4.57 -6.14 12.35
CA TYR A 12 4.36 -7.55 12.02
C TYR A 12 3.16 -7.72 11.08
N SER A 13 3.14 -8.81 10.32
CA SER A 13 1.95 -9.21 9.57
C SER A 13 0.76 -9.36 10.51
N ASN A 14 -0.36 -8.75 10.14
CA ASN A 14 -1.62 -8.94 10.87
C ASN A 14 -2.24 -10.27 10.45
N ILE A 15 -2.28 -11.22 11.39
CA ILE A 15 -2.87 -12.53 11.18
C ILE A 15 -4.28 -12.52 11.74
N PRO A 16 -5.32 -12.66 10.89
CA PRO A 16 -6.70 -12.64 11.35
C PRO A 16 -7.02 -13.89 12.17
N ASN A 17 -7.88 -13.70 13.17
CA ASN A 17 -8.36 -14.82 13.98
C ASN A 17 -9.48 -15.57 13.22
N VAL A 18 -9.06 -16.42 12.28
CA VAL A 18 -9.96 -17.28 11.50
C VAL A 18 -9.83 -18.72 12.01
N PRO A 19 -10.95 -19.38 12.39
CA PRO A 19 -10.93 -20.78 12.80
C PRO A 19 -10.19 -21.68 11.82
N GLY A 20 -9.27 -22.50 12.30
CA GLY A 20 -8.47 -23.44 11.51
C GLY A 20 -7.27 -22.86 10.76
N LEU A 21 -7.08 -21.53 10.74
CA LEU A 21 -5.95 -20.92 10.04
C LEU A 21 -4.59 -21.33 10.62
N GLN A 22 -4.48 -21.37 11.94
CA GLN A 22 -3.22 -21.75 12.62
C GLN A 22 -2.89 -23.24 12.40
N GLU A 23 -3.88 -24.10 12.49
CA GLU A 23 -3.77 -25.54 12.31
C GLU A 23 -3.43 -25.92 10.87
N ALA A 24 -4.03 -25.25 9.91
CA ALA A 24 -3.76 -25.44 8.48
C ALA A 24 -2.37 -24.91 8.07
N GLY A 25 -1.84 -23.95 8.84
CA GLY A 25 -0.62 -23.25 8.50
C GLY A 25 -0.82 -22.27 7.34
N TYR A 26 0.06 -21.28 7.25
CA TYR A 26 0.01 -20.22 6.24
C TYR A 26 1.39 -19.61 6.00
N LEU A 27 1.50 -18.84 4.94
CA LEU A 27 2.60 -17.92 4.67
C LEU A 27 2.21 -16.50 5.10
N SER A 28 3.19 -15.72 5.53
CA SER A 28 3.14 -14.27 5.61
C SER A 28 4.27 -13.68 4.76
N SER A 29 4.27 -12.38 4.52
CA SER A 29 5.39 -11.72 3.82
C SER A 29 6.72 -11.96 4.53
N GLU A 30 6.74 -11.96 5.87
CA GLU A 30 7.93 -12.22 6.68
C GLU A 30 8.44 -13.66 6.48
N SER A 31 7.56 -14.66 6.62
CA SER A 31 7.94 -16.06 6.47
C SER A 31 8.32 -16.40 5.04
N LEU A 32 7.71 -15.74 4.05
CA LEU A 32 8.01 -15.95 2.63
C LEU A 32 9.39 -15.41 2.25
N PHE A 33 9.81 -14.26 2.78
CA PHE A 33 11.18 -13.77 2.60
C PHE A 33 12.20 -14.44 3.56
N GLY A 34 11.75 -15.25 4.49
CA GLY A 34 12.54 -15.98 5.47
C GLY A 34 12.69 -17.46 5.13
N ASP A 35 12.31 -18.28 6.09
CA ASP A 35 12.55 -19.72 6.08
C ASP A 35 11.53 -20.51 5.24
N LYS A 36 10.41 -19.91 4.87
CA LYS A 36 9.35 -20.56 4.08
C LYS A 36 9.36 -20.17 2.59
N PHE A 37 10.48 -19.63 2.08
CA PHE A 37 10.59 -19.36 0.64
C PHE A 37 10.48 -20.67 -0.15
N PRO A 38 9.50 -20.84 -1.06
CA PRO A 38 9.26 -22.11 -1.74
C PRO A 38 10.40 -22.43 -2.72
N LYS A 39 10.82 -23.67 -2.76
CA LYS A 39 11.82 -24.15 -3.74
C LYS A 39 11.23 -24.32 -5.15
N GLN A 40 9.91 -24.44 -5.23
CA GLN A 40 9.14 -24.55 -6.47
C GLN A 40 7.85 -23.76 -6.29
N PRO A 41 7.28 -23.17 -7.34
CA PRO A 41 5.97 -22.53 -7.25
C PRO A 41 4.91 -23.51 -6.79
N TYR A 42 3.97 -23.03 -5.97
CA TYR A 42 2.78 -23.81 -5.62
C TYR A 42 1.90 -24.01 -6.85
N LYS A 43 1.14 -25.09 -6.91
CA LYS A 43 0.15 -25.30 -7.98
C LYS A 43 -1.00 -24.31 -7.85
N SER A 44 -1.45 -24.07 -6.61
CA SER A 44 -2.52 -23.13 -6.32
C SER A 44 -2.29 -22.39 -4.99
N LEU A 45 -2.65 -21.12 -4.95
CA LEU A 45 -2.45 -20.22 -3.82
C LEU A 45 -3.68 -19.36 -3.58
N ALA A 46 -4.17 -19.34 -2.34
CA ALA A 46 -5.13 -18.33 -1.90
C ALA A 46 -4.39 -17.18 -1.19
N VAL A 47 -4.61 -15.95 -1.62
CA VAL A 47 -4.10 -14.73 -0.98
C VAL A 47 -5.22 -14.08 -0.19
N LEU A 48 -5.11 -14.03 1.14
CA LEU A 48 -6.09 -13.41 2.02
C LEU A 48 -5.74 -11.94 2.26
N GLY A 49 -6.44 -11.06 1.55
CA GLY A 49 -6.21 -9.62 1.53
C GLY A 49 -5.61 -9.15 0.21
N ALA A 50 -6.09 -7.99 -0.27
CA ALA A 50 -5.67 -7.39 -1.54
C ALA A 50 -5.20 -5.93 -1.36
N GLY A 51 -4.48 -5.67 -0.27
CA GLY A 51 -3.61 -4.50 -0.15
C GLY A 51 -2.36 -4.66 -1.02
N PRO A 52 -1.39 -3.72 -0.98
CA PRO A 52 -0.16 -3.79 -1.79
C PRO A 52 0.53 -5.15 -1.72
N ILE A 53 0.78 -5.69 -0.52
CA ILE A 53 1.41 -7.00 -0.32
C ILE A 53 0.65 -8.12 -1.05
N GLY A 54 -0.68 -8.14 -0.91
CA GLY A 54 -1.50 -9.21 -1.50
C GLY A 54 -1.50 -9.20 -3.03
N VAL A 55 -1.61 -8.02 -3.64
CA VAL A 55 -1.59 -7.91 -5.11
C VAL A 55 -0.19 -8.14 -5.68
N GLU A 56 0.87 -7.65 -5.01
CA GLU A 56 2.25 -7.86 -5.44
C GLU A 56 2.62 -9.35 -5.44
N PHE A 57 2.39 -10.06 -4.34
CA PHE A 57 2.64 -11.51 -4.31
C PHE A 57 1.68 -12.30 -5.19
N GLY A 58 0.42 -11.90 -5.30
CA GLY A 58 -0.52 -12.49 -6.24
C GLY A 58 0.04 -12.46 -7.67
N HIS A 59 0.57 -11.32 -8.09
CA HIS A 59 1.24 -11.18 -9.38
C HIS A 59 2.50 -12.06 -9.51
N VAL A 60 3.37 -12.07 -8.49
CA VAL A 60 4.63 -12.84 -8.51
C VAL A 60 4.35 -14.33 -8.66
N PHE A 61 3.39 -14.88 -7.91
CA PHE A 61 3.04 -16.29 -7.99
C PHE A 61 2.32 -16.63 -9.30
N ASP A 62 1.45 -15.78 -9.81
CA ASP A 62 0.83 -15.95 -11.13
C ASP A 62 1.89 -16.00 -12.23
N ALA A 63 2.84 -15.06 -12.21
CA ALA A 63 3.96 -15.04 -13.16
C ALA A 63 4.86 -16.30 -13.07
N ALA A 64 4.92 -16.95 -11.91
CA ALA A 64 5.61 -18.21 -11.70
C ALA A 64 4.78 -19.45 -12.10
N GLY A 65 3.56 -19.29 -12.57
CA GLY A 65 2.67 -20.35 -13.04
C GLY A 65 1.77 -20.96 -11.97
N THR A 66 1.61 -20.29 -10.81
CA THR A 66 0.67 -20.69 -9.76
C THR A 66 -0.74 -20.22 -10.12
N GLU A 67 -1.74 -21.08 -9.92
CA GLU A 67 -3.15 -20.68 -9.98
C GLU A 67 -3.49 -19.85 -8.73
N VAL A 68 -3.69 -18.54 -8.92
CA VAL A 68 -3.86 -17.59 -7.81
C VAL A 68 -5.33 -17.21 -7.64
N THR A 69 -5.82 -17.30 -6.40
CA THR A 69 -7.10 -16.73 -5.96
C THR A 69 -6.84 -15.67 -4.91
N ILE A 70 -7.22 -14.41 -5.19
CA ILE A 70 -7.16 -13.30 -4.24
C ILE A 70 -8.53 -13.13 -3.60
N ILE A 71 -8.59 -13.20 -2.29
CA ILE A 71 -9.82 -13.07 -1.48
C ILE A 71 -9.74 -11.76 -0.69
N GLN A 72 -10.67 -10.86 -0.94
CA GLN A 72 -10.64 -9.51 -0.38
C GLN A 72 -11.93 -9.19 0.39
N HIS A 73 -11.75 -8.71 1.63
CA HIS A 73 -12.83 -8.21 2.47
C HIS A 73 -13.53 -6.98 1.89
N ASN A 74 -12.77 -6.05 1.31
CA ASN A 74 -13.31 -4.85 0.68
C ASN A 74 -13.88 -5.14 -0.72
N VAL A 75 -14.64 -4.19 -1.25
CA VAL A 75 -15.22 -4.25 -2.60
C VAL A 75 -14.22 -3.94 -3.72
N ARG A 76 -12.97 -3.59 -3.38
CA ARG A 76 -11.90 -3.21 -4.33
C ARG A 76 -10.56 -3.81 -3.97
N LEU A 77 -9.70 -4.07 -4.96
CA LEU A 77 -8.26 -4.24 -4.77
C LEU A 77 -7.65 -2.90 -4.32
N VAL A 78 -6.52 -2.95 -3.63
CA VAL A 78 -5.75 -1.76 -3.17
C VAL A 78 -6.65 -0.59 -2.76
N PRO A 79 -7.52 -0.75 -1.75
CA PRO A 79 -8.65 0.16 -1.49
C PRO A 79 -8.22 1.57 -1.07
N LYS A 80 -6.93 1.80 -0.81
CA LYS A 80 -6.34 3.11 -0.51
C LYS A 80 -5.86 3.87 -1.76
N GLU A 81 -5.84 3.21 -2.92
CA GLU A 81 -5.54 3.85 -4.19
C GLU A 81 -6.80 4.50 -4.78
N ASP A 82 -6.61 5.38 -5.78
CA ASP A 82 -7.73 5.95 -6.53
C ASP A 82 -8.58 4.83 -7.15
N GLU A 83 -9.88 5.05 -7.23
CA GLU A 83 -10.84 4.01 -7.63
C GLU A 83 -10.56 3.46 -9.02
N GLU A 84 -10.18 4.33 -9.95
CA GLU A 84 -9.89 3.93 -11.33
C GLU A 84 -8.57 3.13 -11.44
N MET A 85 -7.60 3.38 -10.54
CA MET A 85 -6.40 2.55 -10.43
C MET A 85 -6.74 1.14 -9.95
N SER A 86 -7.62 1.05 -8.95
CA SER A 86 -8.12 -0.24 -8.43
C SER A 86 -8.86 -1.03 -9.49
N GLU A 87 -9.74 -0.37 -10.24
CA GLU A 87 -10.53 -1.01 -11.29
C GLU A 87 -9.65 -1.50 -12.46
N HIS A 88 -8.71 -0.67 -12.90
CA HIS A 88 -7.77 -1.05 -13.95
C HIS A 88 -6.93 -2.28 -13.54
N LEU A 89 -6.46 -2.33 -12.28
CA LEU A 89 -5.74 -3.49 -11.77
C LEU A 89 -6.62 -4.74 -11.75
N LEU A 90 -7.88 -4.61 -11.31
CA LEU A 90 -8.83 -5.72 -11.26
C LEU A 90 -9.08 -6.32 -12.65
N GLN A 91 -9.31 -5.47 -13.66
CA GLN A 91 -9.53 -5.89 -15.04
C GLN A 91 -8.30 -6.64 -15.60
N ASN A 92 -7.08 -6.11 -15.34
CA ASN A 92 -5.83 -6.76 -15.75
C ASN A 92 -5.63 -8.12 -15.08
N TYR A 93 -5.88 -8.22 -13.78
CA TYR A 93 -5.73 -9.49 -13.05
C TYR A 93 -6.68 -10.56 -13.59
N ARG A 94 -7.95 -10.21 -13.78
CA ARG A 94 -8.95 -11.11 -14.35
C ARG A 94 -8.62 -11.54 -15.78
N ALA A 95 -8.14 -10.61 -16.61
CA ALA A 95 -7.71 -10.91 -17.99
C ALA A 95 -6.51 -11.87 -18.05
N ARG A 96 -5.68 -11.89 -17.01
CA ARG A 96 -4.56 -12.83 -16.86
C ARG A 96 -4.98 -14.19 -16.28
N GLY A 97 -6.20 -14.33 -15.78
CA GLY A 97 -6.70 -15.56 -15.19
C GLY A 97 -6.56 -15.62 -13.66
N ILE A 98 -6.11 -14.55 -13.00
CA ILE A 98 -6.13 -14.47 -11.54
C ILE A 98 -7.57 -14.39 -11.08
N ASN A 99 -8.00 -15.34 -10.25
CA ASN A 99 -9.33 -15.33 -9.66
C ASN A 99 -9.37 -14.27 -8.55
N VAL A 100 -10.28 -13.30 -8.67
CA VAL A 100 -10.43 -12.22 -7.67
C VAL A 100 -11.84 -12.23 -7.12
N ILE A 101 -11.95 -12.53 -5.83
CA ILE A 101 -13.19 -12.62 -5.07
C ILE A 101 -13.21 -11.45 -4.07
N LEU A 102 -14.08 -10.48 -4.33
CA LEU A 102 -14.22 -9.26 -3.53
C LEU A 102 -15.38 -9.37 -2.56
N ASN A 103 -15.41 -8.51 -1.54
CA ASN A 103 -16.49 -8.39 -0.57
C ASN A 103 -16.75 -9.68 0.24
N GLN A 104 -15.67 -10.39 0.62
CA GLN A 104 -15.73 -11.68 1.29
C GLN A 104 -15.12 -11.63 2.68
N ASP A 105 -15.80 -12.20 3.66
CA ASP A 105 -15.20 -12.57 4.95
C ASP A 105 -14.70 -14.01 4.87
N THR A 106 -13.44 -14.23 5.23
CA THR A 106 -12.93 -15.59 5.46
C THR A 106 -13.45 -16.05 6.82
N VAL A 107 -14.26 -17.11 6.84
CA VAL A 107 -14.98 -17.55 8.04
C VAL A 107 -14.42 -18.82 8.66
N GLU A 108 -13.75 -19.65 7.86
CA GLU A 108 -13.14 -20.91 8.30
C GLU A 108 -12.03 -21.33 7.35
N ILE A 109 -11.04 -22.02 7.87
CA ILE A 109 -10.03 -22.76 7.09
C ILE A 109 -9.95 -24.17 7.62
N ARG A 110 -9.93 -25.15 6.72
CA ARG A 110 -9.78 -26.57 7.08
C ARG A 110 -8.87 -27.29 6.09
N GLN A 111 -8.47 -28.48 6.42
CA GLN A 111 -7.68 -29.35 5.54
C GLN A 111 -8.52 -30.50 5.03
N GLU A 112 -8.48 -30.77 3.75
CA GLU A 112 -9.14 -31.90 3.09
C GLU A 112 -8.22 -32.48 2.00
N ASP A 113 -7.97 -33.78 2.05
CA ASP A 113 -7.19 -34.51 1.03
C ASP A 113 -5.81 -33.86 0.72
N GLY A 114 -5.17 -33.28 1.72
CA GLY A 114 -3.86 -32.62 1.60
C GLY A 114 -3.92 -31.18 1.03
N LEU A 115 -5.10 -30.66 0.77
CA LEU A 115 -5.33 -29.26 0.36
C LEU A 115 -5.89 -28.46 1.53
N LYS A 116 -5.69 -27.14 1.47
CA LYS A 116 -6.31 -26.17 2.35
C LYS A 116 -7.60 -25.67 1.71
N VAL A 117 -8.69 -25.68 2.47
CA VAL A 117 -10.01 -25.20 2.01
C VAL A 117 -10.29 -23.89 2.73
N VAL A 118 -10.36 -22.81 1.96
CA VAL A 118 -10.73 -21.48 2.45
C VAL A 118 -12.21 -21.30 2.25
N VAL A 119 -12.96 -21.19 3.35
CA VAL A 119 -14.40 -20.93 3.35
C VAL A 119 -14.64 -19.46 3.49
N THR A 120 -15.34 -18.87 2.54
CA THR A 120 -15.68 -17.45 2.54
C THR A 120 -17.18 -17.23 2.54
N LYS A 121 -17.59 -16.08 3.06
CA LYS A 121 -18.97 -15.62 3.09
C LYS A 121 -19.08 -14.26 2.44
N ASP A 122 -19.90 -14.15 1.41
CA ASP A 122 -20.23 -12.85 0.80
C ASP A 122 -20.92 -11.94 1.82
N ARG A 123 -20.39 -10.73 1.98
CA ARG A 123 -20.86 -9.77 3.00
C ARG A 123 -22.20 -9.15 2.67
N THR A 124 -22.64 -9.21 1.41
CA THR A 124 -23.92 -8.67 0.95
C THR A 124 -24.98 -9.76 0.89
N THR A 125 -24.67 -10.90 0.25
CA THR A 125 -25.65 -11.98 0.00
C THR A 125 -25.67 -13.04 1.10
N GLY A 126 -24.56 -13.17 1.84
CA GLY A 126 -24.36 -14.24 2.82
C GLY A 126 -24.03 -15.59 2.20
N GLU A 127 -23.83 -15.66 0.89
CA GLU A 127 -23.46 -16.88 0.17
C GLU A 127 -22.10 -17.40 0.65
N ILE A 128 -22.01 -18.72 0.82
CA ILE A 128 -20.80 -19.42 1.23
C ILE A 128 -20.12 -20.01 -0.01
N THR A 129 -18.84 -19.75 -0.14
CA THR A 129 -17.97 -20.27 -1.21
C THR A 129 -16.76 -20.97 -0.62
N GLU A 130 -16.32 -22.05 -1.23
CA GLU A 130 -15.14 -22.81 -0.84
C GLU A 130 -14.09 -22.75 -1.94
N THR A 131 -12.85 -22.42 -1.56
CA THR A 131 -11.69 -22.39 -2.44
C THR A 131 -10.65 -23.39 -1.93
N LYS A 132 -10.33 -24.41 -2.75
CA LYS A 132 -9.32 -25.42 -2.43
C LYS A 132 -7.98 -25.05 -3.03
N VAL A 133 -6.93 -24.98 -2.21
CA VAL A 133 -5.59 -24.54 -2.63
C VAL A 133 -4.50 -25.36 -1.94
N GLU A 134 -3.32 -25.37 -2.54
CA GLU A 134 -2.14 -25.99 -1.93
C GLU A 134 -1.60 -25.16 -0.76
N GLU A 135 -1.61 -23.81 -0.90
CA GLU A 135 -1.08 -22.94 0.14
C GLU A 135 -1.92 -21.65 0.30
N ILE A 136 -1.77 -21.01 1.47
CA ILE A 136 -2.42 -19.75 1.82
C ILE A 136 -1.35 -18.72 2.17
N LEU A 137 -1.45 -17.53 1.56
CA LEU A 137 -0.69 -16.34 1.94
C LEU A 137 -1.61 -15.34 2.66
N VAL A 138 -1.28 -15.01 3.89
CA VAL A 138 -1.99 -13.98 4.65
C VAL A 138 -1.35 -12.62 4.39
N ALA A 139 -2.13 -11.72 3.80
CA ALA A 139 -1.77 -10.34 3.46
C ALA A 139 -2.82 -9.33 3.99
N ALA A 140 -3.33 -9.56 5.21
CA ALA A 140 -4.43 -8.81 5.83
C ALA A 140 -3.96 -7.54 6.57
N GLY A 141 -2.88 -6.94 6.13
CA GLY A 141 -2.30 -5.73 6.70
C GLY A 141 -1.20 -6.00 7.72
N ILE A 142 -0.85 -4.96 8.47
CA ILE A 142 0.20 -5.01 9.50
C ILE A 142 -0.32 -4.49 10.84
N ARG A 143 0.38 -4.83 11.90
CA ARG A 143 0.20 -4.33 13.26
C ARG A 143 1.54 -3.87 13.84
N PRO A 144 1.56 -2.92 14.80
CA PRO A 144 2.81 -2.42 15.35
C PRO A 144 3.56 -3.53 16.13
N ALA A 145 4.89 -3.51 16.04
CA ALA A 145 5.75 -4.41 16.82
C ALA A 145 6.13 -3.76 18.15
N VAL A 146 5.20 -3.79 19.12
CA VAL A 146 5.32 -3.09 20.41
C VAL A 146 5.27 -4.03 21.62
N GLU A 147 4.96 -5.30 21.43
CA GLU A 147 4.71 -6.24 22.55
C GLU A 147 5.89 -6.35 23.51
N GLU A 148 7.11 -6.38 22.99
CA GLU A 148 8.32 -6.49 23.81
C GLU A 148 8.78 -5.15 24.41
N LEU A 149 8.16 -4.03 24.02
CA LEU A 149 8.51 -2.71 24.51
C LEU A 149 7.89 -2.39 25.88
N HIS A 150 6.86 -3.13 26.28
CA HIS A 150 6.13 -2.92 27.53
C HIS A 150 5.74 -1.45 27.73
N LEU A 151 5.11 -0.86 26.72
CA LEU A 151 4.77 0.57 26.67
C LEU A 151 3.92 1.02 27.87
N GLU A 152 3.12 0.13 28.44
CA GLU A 152 2.33 0.35 29.63
C GLU A 152 3.14 0.80 30.86
N ASN A 153 4.46 0.53 30.85
CA ASN A 153 5.39 0.93 31.93
C ASN A 153 6.15 2.22 31.62
N THR A 154 5.90 2.86 30.47
CA THR A 154 6.73 3.98 29.97
C THR A 154 6.03 5.33 29.99
N GLY A 155 4.69 5.38 29.95
CA GLY A 155 3.92 6.59 29.73
C GLY A 155 3.83 7.05 28.27
N ILE A 156 4.35 6.25 27.32
CA ILE A 156 4.22 6.51 25.89
C ILE A 156 2.77 6.33 25.46
N GLU A 157 2.19 7.37 24.85
CA GLU A 157 0.85 7.31 24.29
C GLU A 157 0.83 6.53 22.96
N THR A 158 -0.29 5.82 22.76
CA THR A 158 -0.53 5.11 21.51
C THR A 158 -1.80 5.59 20.80
N LEU A 159 -1.81 5.48 19.49
CA LEU A 159 -2.98 5.64 18.64
C LEU A 159 -3.87 4.38 18.71
N PRO A 160 -5.12 4.43 18.18
CA PRO A 160 -5.92 3.22 18.01
C PRO A 160 -5.13 2.10 17.31
N LYS A 161 -5.32 0.86 17.74
CA LYS A 161 -4.59 -0.35 17.30
C LYS A 161 -3.12 -0.44 17.79
N GLY A 162 -2.70 0.43 18.73
CA GLY A 162 -1.43 0.30 19.41
C GLY A 162 -0.22 0.96 18.74
N TRP A 163 -0.39 1.71 17.65
CA TRP A 163 0.69 2.47 17.03
C TRP A 163 1.23 3.54 17.99
N ILE A 164 2.56 3.71 18.06
CA ILE A 164 3.16 4.75 18.90
C ILE A 164 2.79 6.12 18.33
N LYS A 165 2.19 6.97 19.17
CA LYS A 165 1.84 8.34 18.80
C LYS A 165 3.08 9.22 18.82
N THR A 166 3.30 9.97 17.74
CA THR A 166 4.37 10.98 17.65
C THR A 166 3.80 12.32 17.19
N ASN A 167 4.55 13.38 17.46
CA ASN A 167 4.34 14.68 16.84
C ASN A 167 5.05 14.75 15.46
N GLU A 168 5.03 15.94 14.83
CA GLU A 168 5.68 16.17 13.53
C GLU A 168 7.20 16.06 13.57
N PHE A 169 7.83 16.19 14.73
CA PHE A 169 9.27 16.00 14.96
C PHE A 169 9.63 14.56 15.33
N LEU A 170 8.64 13.65 15.29
CA LEU A 170 8.76 12.23 15.61
C LEU A 170 9.04 11.93 17.08
N GLU A 171 8.77 12.90 17.96
CA GLU A 171 8.86 12.76 19.41
C GLU A 171 7.60 12.05 19.93
N THR A 172 7.78 11.14 20.89
CA THR A 172 6.67 10.52 21.61
C THR A 172 6.16 11.45 22.72
N SER A 173 5.17 11.01 23.48
CA SER A 173 4.69 11.72 24.67
C SER A 173 5.68 11.74 25.86
N VAL A 174 6.81 11.04 25.73
CA VAL A 174 7.87 10.97 26.75
C VAL A 174 9.13 11.64 26.20
N ASP A 175 9.60 12.64 26.92
CA ASP A 175 10.78 13.43 26.55
C ASP A 175 12.02 12.54 26.31
N GLY A 176 12.78 12.84 25.24
CA GLY A 176 13.94 12.09 24.82
C GLY A 176 13.64 10.74 24.13
N ILE A 177 12.37 10.38 23.92
CA ILE A 177 11.98 9.16 23.21
C ILE A 177 11.31 9.49 21.87
N TYR A 178 11.86 8.95 20.80
CA TYR A 178 11.41 9.12 19.42
C TYR A 178 10.89 7.80 18.86
N ALA A 179 9.98 7.84 17.88
CA ALA A 179 9.57 6.66 17.14
C ALA A 179 9.49 6.92 15.64
N LEU A 180 9.94 5.95 14.84
CA LEU A 180 9.98 6.06 13.37
C LEU A 180 9.59 4.76 12.68
N GLY A 181 9.17 4.89 11.42
CA GLY A 181 8.79 3.76 10.56
C GLY A 181 7.46 3.15 10.94
N ASP A 182 7.27 1.86 10.63
CA ASP A 182 5.96 1.23 10.75
C ASP A 182 5.39 1.24 12.17
N VAL A 183 6.22 1.35 13.20
CA VAL A 183 5.78 1.34 14.60
C VAL A 183 4.95 2.57 14.99
N ASN A 184 5.13 3.72 14.30
CA ASN A 184 4.38 4.95 14.58
C ASN A 184 3.13 5.12 13.69
N GLY A 185 2.80 4.14 12.85
CA GLY A 185 1.55 4.08 12.08
C GLY A 185 1.71 4.01 10.58
N GLU A 186 0.58 4.12 9.90
CA GLU A 186 0.49 4.08 8.44
C GLU A 186 0.76 5.46 7.82
N PRO A 187 1.23 5.52 6.55
CA PRO A 187 1.49 4.37 5.68
C PRO A 187 2.86 3.72 5.92
N ALA A 188 2.88 2.38 5.93
CA ALA A 188 4.06 1.57 6.19
C ALA A 188 4.90 1.41 4.91
N PHE A 189 5.83 2.34 4.69
CA PHE A 189 6.74 2.32 3.55
C PHE A 189 8.20 2.47 4.00
N ARG A 190 9.08 1.70 3.40
CA ARG A 190 10.51 1.75 3.69
C ARG A 190 11.10 3.16 3.51
N HIS A 191 10.74 3.84 2.43
CA HIS A 191 11.24 5.20 2.16
C HIS A 191 10.72 6.23 3.16
N ARG A 192 9.49 6.05 3.71
CA ARG A 192 9.00 6.87 4.83
C ARG A 192 9.87 6.69 6.06
N ALA A 193 10.18 5.45 6.44
CA ALA A 193 11.05 5.19 7.59
C ALA A 193 12.44 5.81 7.43
N ASN A 194 13.03 5.76 6.22
CA ASN A 194 14.30 6.43 5.93
C ASN A 194 14.19 7.96 6.06
N TYR A 195 13.13 8.56 5.52
CA TYR A 195 12.85 9.99 5.63
C TYR A 195 12.68 10.44 7.09
N GLU A 196 11.96 9.69 7.89
CA GLU A 196 11.79 9.95 9.32
C GLU A 196 13.12 9.81 10.10
N ALA A 197 13.95 8.83 9.75
CA ALA A 197 15.28 8.66 10.33
C ALA A 197 16.18 9.87 10.03
N ASP A 198 16.13 10.40 8.81
CA ASP A 198 16.87 11.62 8.43
C ASP A 198 16.40 12.85 9.22
N ILE A 199 15.10 12.98 9.49
CA ILE A 199 14.56 14.07 10.32
C ILE A 199 15.09 13.98 11.74
N ILE A 200 14.96 12.81 12.39
CA ILE A 200 15.45 12.60 13.76
C ILE A 200 16.95 12.85 13.83
N ALA A 201 17.73 12.28 12.91
CA ALA A 201 19.17 12.46 12.87
C ALA A 201 19.55 13.94 12.67
N HIS A 202 18.86 14.66 11.79
CA HIS A 202 19.09 16.08 11.59
C HIS A 202 18.82 16.89 12.86
N ASN A 203 17.66 16.69 13.48
CA ASN A 203 17.25 17.46 14.65
C ASN A 203 18.11 17.17 15.87
N LEU A 204 18.59 15.94 16.05
CA LEU A 204 19.45 15.58 17.18
C LEU A 204 20.92 15.97 17.02
N TYR A 205 21.46 15.95 15.80
CA TYR A 205 22.91 16.03 15.62
C TYR A 205 23.41 17.19 14.73
N PHE A 206 22.54 17.75 13.87
CA PHE A 206 22.96 18.74 12.89
C PHE A 206 22.28 20.10 13.04
N ALA A 207 21.07 20.16 13.60
CA ALA A 207 20.38 21.40 13.88
C ALA A 207 21.14 22.21 14.94
N LYS A 208 21.29 23.52 14.73
CA LYS A 208 21.99 24.43 15.66
C LYS A 208 21.03 25.03 16.68
N ASN A 209 19.77 25.14 16.32
CA ASN A 209 18.67 25.66 17.15
C ASN A 209 17.34 25.13 16.58
N GLU A 210 16.22 25.41 17.24
CA GLU A 210 14.89 24.95 16.86
C GLU A 210 14.43 25.48 15.49
N GLU A 211 14.95 26.61 15.01
CA GLU A 211 14.61 27.15 13.69
C GLU A 211 15.17 26.29 12.55
N ASP A 212 16.23 25.52 12.83
CA ASP A 212 16.80 24.55 11.89
C ASP A 212 16.09 23.20 11.89
N PHE A 213 15.09 22.98 12.76
CA PHE A 213 14.41 21.68 12.87
C PHE A 213 13.65 21.36 11.61
N ARG A 214 13.74 20.09 11.21
CA ARG A 214 12.92 19.48 10.16
C ARG A 214 11.75 18.75 10.80
N TRP A 215 10.65 18.69 10.07
CA TRP A 215 9.43 18.01 10.51
C TRP A 215 8.90 17.08 9.42
N ALA A 216 8.19 16.04 9.83
CA ALA A 216 7.60 15.05 8.93
C ALA A 216 6.39 15.64 8.20
N ARG A 217 6.39 15.51 6.87
CA ARG A 217 5.30 15.89 5.97
C ARG A 217 4.93 14.69 5.13
N TYR A 218 3.65 14.36 5.09
CA TYR A 218 3.14 13.17 4.40
C TYR A 218 2.16 13.49 3.26
N ASP A 219 1.81 14.76 3.08
CA ASP A 219 0.91 15.26 2.03
C ASP A 219 1.40 14.93 0.61
N THR A 220 2.70 14.85 0.43
CA THR A 220 3.35 14.52 -0.84
C THR A 220 4.17 13.23 -0.77
N LEU A 221 3.81 12.33 0.15
CA LEU A 221 4.49 11.05 0.28
C LEU A 221 4.20 10.18 -0.96
N PRO A 222 5.23 9.78 -1.73
CA PRO A 222 5.03 8.90 -2.88
C PRO A 222 4.61 7.51 -2.44
N LYS A 223 3.69 6.90 -3.19
CA LYS A 223 3.22 5.53 -2.98
C LYS A 223 3.40 4.73 -4.26
N VAL A 224 3.86 3.50 -4.12
CA VAL A 224 3.98 2.56 -5.26
C VAL A 224 3.44 1.21 -4.82
N THR A 225 2.64 0.61 -5.69
CA THR A 225 2.26 -0.81 -5.63
C THR A 225 2.91 -1.49 -6.83
N PHE A 226 3.84 -2.42 -6.56
CA PHE A 226 4.60 -3.16 -7.56
C PHE A 226 3.81 -4.36 -8.10
N SER A 227 2.54 -4.13 -8.41
CA SER A 227 1.68 -5.06 -9.13
C SER A 227 2.00 -5.06 -10.64
N TYR A 228 1.25 -5.81 -11.43
CA TYR A 228 1.31 -5.72 -12.88
C TYR A 228 -0.09 -5.60 -13.48
N PRO A 229 -0.46 -4.41 -13.97
CA PRO A 229 0.38 -3.18 -14.09
C PRO A 229 0.76 -2.58 -12.73
N GLU A 230 1.88 -1.83 -12.71
CA GLU A 230 2.28 -1.03 -11.54
C GLU A 230 1.29 0.10 -11.30
N ILE A 231 1.19 0.53 -10.04
CA ILE A 231 0.47 1.75 -9.65
C ILE A 231 1.44 2.66 -8.90
N GLY A 232 1.55 3.91 -9.35
CA GLY A 232 2.28 4.97 -8.65
C GLY A 232 1.35 6.12 -8.32
N SER A 233 1.47 6.71 -7.13
CA SER A 233 0.61 7.80 -6.71
C SER A 233 1.29 8.76 -5.74
N VAL A 234 0.84 10.02 -5.76
CA VAL A 234 1.19 11.07 -4.79
C VAL A 234 0.00 11.98 -4.57
N GLY A 235 -0.16 12.48 -3.35
CA GLY A 235 -1.24 13.38 -2.98
C GLY A 235 -2.60 12.69 -2.81
N LEU A 236 -3.67 13.45 -3.00
CA LEU A 236 -5.05 13.04 -2.76
C LEU A 236 -5.62 12.28 -3.95
N THR A 237 -6.40 11.25 -3.68
CA THR A 237 -7.32 10.66 -4.65
C THR A 237 -8.45 11.64 -4.97
N GLU A 238 -9.14 11.44 -6.09
CA GLU A 238 -10.31 12.26 -6.44
C GLU A 238 -11.35 12.26 -5.30
N ALA A 239 -11.66 11.10 -4.74
CA ALA A 239 -12.62 10.97 -3.65
C ALA A 239 -12.18 11.70 -2.36
N GLU A 240 -10.89 11.63 -2.02
CA GLU A 240 -10.32 12.36 -0.89
C GLU A 240 -10.36 13.88 -1.10
N ALA A 241 -10.03 14.35 -2.31
CA ALA A 241 -10.08 15.75 -2.66
C ALA A 241 -11.52 16.32 -2.58
N ILE A 242 -12.50 15.58 -3.11
CA ILE A 242 -13.93 15.94 -2.99
C ILE A 242 -14.35 15.99 -1.51
N LYS A 243 -13.98 14.99 -0.74
CA LYS A 243 -14.29 14.93 0.70
C LYS A 243 -13.64 16.06 1.49
N ALA A 244 -12.47 16.51 1.08
CA ALA A 244 -11.77 17.65 1.68
C ALA A 244 -12.39 19.01 1.29
N GLY A 245 -13.37 19.03 0.37
CA GLY A 245 -14.12 20.23 -0.02
C GLY A 245 -13.53 21.01 -1.19
N TYR A 246 -12.56 20.45 -1.92
CA TYR A 246 -12.01 21.09 -3.11
C TYR A 246 -12.99 21.10 -4.29
N ASN A 247 -12.87 22.11 -5.15
CA ASN A 247 -13.55 22.17 -6.44
C ASN A 247 -12.77 21.35 -7.48
N VAL A 248 -13.00 20.02 -7.46
CA VAL A 248 -12.15 19.05 -8.14
C VAL A 248 -12.30 19.11 -9.67
N GLY A 249 -11.15 19.16 -10.37
CA GLY A 249 -10.98 18.85 -11.78
C GLY A 249 -10.13 17.59 -11.96
N VAL A 250 -10.41 16.83 -13.02
CA VAL A 250 -9.67 15.62 -13.37
C VAL A 250 -9.24 15.66 -14.82
N GLY A 251 -7.95 15.37 -15.06
CA GLY A 251 -7.41 15.14 -16.40
C GLY A 251 -6.84 13.74 -16.50
N LYS A 252 -7.00 13.10 -17.68
CA LYS A 252 -6.42 11.77 -17.97
C LYS A 252 -5.72 11.76 -19.31
N ASN A 253 -4.66 10.95 -19.38
CA ASN A 253 -4.01 10.61 -20.63
C ASN A 253 -3.61 9.12 -20.62
N TYR A 254 -3.86 8.44 -21.72
CA TYR A 254 -3.64 7.00 -21.87
C TYR A 254 -2.31 6.71 -22.55
N TYR A 255 -1.69 5.56 -22.25
CA TYR A 255 -0.47 5.12 -22.92
C TYR A 255 -0.68 4.99 -24.44
N SER A 256 -1.83 4.45 -24.87
CA SER A 256 -2.20 4.32 -26.28
C SER A 256 -2.22 5.67 -27.03
N SER A 257 -2.37 6.78 -26.33
CA SER A 257 -2.34 8.15 -26.91
C SER A 257 -0.92 8.69 -27.08
N THR A 258 0.11 7.93 -26.68
CA THR A 258 1.50 8.38 -26.72
C THR A 258 2.30 7.60 -27.77
N ALA A 259 3.36 8.24 -28.33
CA ALA A 259 4.28 7.56 -29.24
C ALA A 259 4.93 6.32 -28.61
N LYS A 260 5.22 6.37 -27.29
CA LYS A 260 5.77 5.24 -26.55
C LYS A 260 4.77 4.09 -26.43
N GLY A 261 3.51 4.37 -26.09
CA GLY A 261 2.46 3.35 -26.00
C GLY A 261 2.21 2.69 -27.34
N TYR A 262 2.16 3.47 -28.44
CA TYR A 262 2.08 2.93 -29.78
C TYR A 262 3.26 2.00 -30.11
N ALA A 263 4.49 2.41 -29.79
CA ALA A 263 5.69 1.58 -30.00
C ALA A 263 5.69 0.31 -29.15
N MET A 264 4.98 0.28 -28.03
CA MET A 264 4.76 -0.90 -27.18
C MET A 264 3.62 -1.79 -27.67
N GLY A 265 2.89 -1.39 -28.71
CA GLY A 265 1.74 -2.13 -29.26
C GLY A 265 0.48 -2.01 -28.42
N ILE A 266 0.37 -0.97 -27.58
CA ILE A 266 -0.82 -0.70 -26.76
C ILE A 266 -1.82 0.07 -27.62
N ASN A 267 -3.05 -0.45 -27.75
CA ASN A 267 -4.12 0.18 -28.52
C ASN A 267 -5.18 0.76 -27.60
N PRO A 268 -5.94 1.78 -28.05
CA PRO A 268 -7.06 2.31 -27.28
C PRO A 268 -8.08 1.20 -26.94
N GLY A 269 -8.39 1.07 -25.65
CA GLY A 269 -9.34 0.09 -25.15
C GLY A 269 -8.75 -1.29 -24.84
N ASP A 270 -7.44 -1.50 -25.04
CA ASP A 270 -6.77 -2.69 -24.53
C ASP A 270 -6.86 -2.73 -23.00
N VAL A 271 -7.01 -3.92 -22.43
CA VAL A 271 -7.10 -4.07 -20.96
C VAL A 271 -5.85 -3.57 -20.24
N ASN A 272 -4.70 -3.59 -20.91
CA ASN A 272 -3.41 -3.11 -20.42
C ASN A 272 -3.10 -1.67 -20.84
N ASP A 273 -4.06 -0.94 -21.42
CA ASP A 273 -3.92 0.48 -21.72
C ASP A 273 -3.94 1.29 -20.44
N GLY A 274 -2.78 1.42 -19.81
CA GLY A 274 -2.59 2.20 -18.60
C GLY A 274 -2.81 3.69 -18.84
N PHE A 275 -2.89 4.46 -17.78
CA PHE A 275 -3.14 5.89 -17.88
C PHE A 275 -2.57 6.67 -16.69
N VAL A 276 -2.41 7.96 -16.93
CA VAL A 276 -2.14 8.98 -15.90
C VAL A 276 -3.46 9.69 -15.59
N LYS A 277 -3.73 9.92 -14.29
CA LYS A 277 -4.84 10.72 -13.78
C LYS A 277 -4.29 11.81 -12.89
N ILE A 278 -4.60 13.06 -13.19
CA ILE A 278 -4.23 14.24 -12.39
C ILE A 278 -5.50 14.78 -11.74
N VAL A 279 -5.43 15.04 -10.45
CA VAL A 279 -6.49 15.67 -9.65
C VAL A 279 -6.05 17.08 -9.33
N VAL A 280 -6.88 18.07 -9.65
CA VAL A 280 -6.57 19.50 -9.46
C VAL A 280 -7.71 20.22 -8.74
N ASP A 281 -7.36 21.28 -8.04
CA ASP A 281 -8.33 22.27 -7.57
C ASP A 281 -8.58 23.29 -8.69
N LYS A 282 -9.82 23.38 -9.20
CA LYS A 282 -10.21 24.31 -10.26
C LYS A 282 -10.13 25.77 -9.87
N ASP A 283 -10.24 26.08 -8.57
CA ASP A 283 -10.26 27.45 -8.10
C ASP A 283 -8.85 28.06 -8.08
N THR A 284 -7.84 27.22 -7.82
CA THR A 284 -6.43 27.63 -7.70
C THR A 284 -5.54 27.09 -8.81
N ASN A 285 -6.03 26.12 -9.59
CA ASN A 285 -5.26 25.30 -10.53
C ASN A 285 -4.10 24.50 -9.88
N HIS A 286 -4.14 24.29 -8.58
CA HIS A 286 -3.11 23.50 -7.89
C HIS A 286 -3.35 22.00 -8.09
N ILE A 287 -2.25 21.27 -8.26
CA ILE A 287 -2.25 19.81 -8.30
C ILE A 287 -2.49 19.30 -6.87
N LEU A 288 -3.56 18.54 -6.68
CA LEU A 288 -3.92 17.88 -5.42
C LEU A 288 -3.41 16.45 -5.36
N GLY A 289 -3.32 15.79 -6.50
CA GLY A 289 -2.83 14.42 -6.60
C GLY A 289 -2.54 13.99 -8.03
N MET A 290 -1.67 12.98 -8.15
CA MET A 290 -1.34 12.34 -9.41
C MET A 290 -1.28 10.82 -9.20
N HIS A 291 -1.95 10.11 -10.09
CA HIS A 291 -2.06 8.66 -10.07
C HIS A 291 -1.71 8.12 -11.45
N VAL A 292 -0.94 7.06 -11.50
CA VAL A 292 -0.55 6.42 -12.76
C VAL A 292 -0.60 4.91 -12.62
N THR A 293 -1.12 4.24 -13.64
CA THR A 293 -1.10 2.78 -13.75
C THR A 293 -0.58 2.38 -15.11
N GLY A 294 0.31 1.41 -15.13
CA GLY A 294 0.92 0.91 -16.35
C GLY A 294 2.43 0.72 -16.24
N PRO A 295 3.11 0.46 -17.36
CA PRO A 295 4.55 0.26 -17.38
C PRO A 295 5.32 1.46 -16.81
N GLN A 296 6.26 1.20 -15.89
CA GLN A 296 7.10 2.23 -15.27
C GLN A 296 6.33 3.27 -14.43
N ALA A 297 5.12 2.96 -13.99
CA ALA A 297 4.34 3.84 -13.13
C ALA A 297 5.13 4.29 -11.89
N SER A 298 5.94 3.39 -11.32
CA SER A 298 6.84 3.65 -10.19
C SER A 298 7.85 4.80 -10.38
N ILE A 299 8.08 5.21 -11.62
CA ILE A 299 9.04 6.30 -11.96
C ILE A 299 8.30 7.53 -12.48
N LEU A 300 7.22 7.34 -13.24
CA LEU A 300 6.57 8.41 -14.01
C LEU A 300 5.93 9.50 -13.14
N PHE A 301 5.53 9.21 -11.91
CA PHE A 301 4.92 10.21 -11.03
C PHE A 301 5.95 11.06 -10.25
N GLN A 302 7.23 10.69 -10.26
CA GLN A 302 8.28 11.37 -9.48
C GLN A 302 8.42 12.87 -9.78
N PRO A 303 8.31 13.37 -11.01
CA PRO A 303 8.31 14.81 -11.29
C PRO A 303 7.22 15.57 -10.53
N TYR A 304 6.04 14.97 -10.37
CA TYR A 304 4.92 15.58 -9.65
C TYR A 304 5.17 15.63 -8.13
N VAL A 305 5.85 14.62 -7.58
CA VAL A 305 6.33 14.66 -6.18
C VAL A 305 7.22 15.88 -5.99
N ASN A 306 8.17 16.11 -6.90
CA ASN A 306 9.09 17.24 -6.84
C ASN A 306 8.36 18.59 -6.97
N LEU A 307 7.44 18.72 -7.93
CA LEU A 307 6.63 19.93 -8.12
C LEU A 307 5.80 20.26 -6.88
N MET A 308 5.08 19.29 -6.34
CA MET A 308 4.25 19.46 -5.15
C MET A 308 5.08 19.84 -3.92
N ASN A 309 6.28 19.26 -3.75
CA ASN A 309 7.20 19.59 -2.65
C ASN A 309 7.87 20.96 -2.79
N SER A 310 8.11 21.43 -4.01
CA SER A 310 8.74 22.73 -4.26
C SER A 310 7.79 23.92 -4.07
N GLY A 311 6.51 23.67 -3.85
CA GLY A 311 5.48 24.71 -3.79
C GLY A 311 5.09 25.25 -5.18
N VAL A 312 5.68 24.74 -6.26
CA VAL A 312 5.27 25.02 -7.65
C VAL A 312 4.16 24.04 -8.01
N THR A 313 2.96 24.34 -7.59
CA THR A 313 1.81 23.45 -7.72
C THR A 313 0.83 23.79 -8.85
N PRO A 314 0.88 24.95 -9.54
CA PRO A 314 -0.08 25.21 -10.58
C PRO A 314 0.13 24.30 -11.79
N LEU A 315 -0.97 23.79 -12.33
CA LEU A 315 -0.99 22.91 -13.51
C LEU A 315 -0.25 23.52 -14.72
N THR A 316 -0.21 24.85 -14.80
CA THR A 316 0.51 25.60 -15.85
C THR A 316 2.01 25.34 -15.84
N ALA A 317 2.61 25.02 -14.69
CA ALA A 317 4.04 24.70 -14.60
C ALA A 317 4.43 23.44 -15.39
N ILE A 318 3.47 22.52 -15.60
CA ILE A 318 3.71 21.30 -16.37
C ILE A 318 3.78 21.60 -17.86
N ASN A 319 3.01 22.58 -18.32
CA ASN A 319 2.96 22.96 -19.75
C ASN A 319 4.20 23.73 -20.22
N GLU A 320 5.00 24.25 -19.30
CA GLU A 320 6.21 25.03 -19.60
C GLU A 320 7.47 24.17 -19.72
N GLU A 321 7.39 22.89 -19.31
CA GLU A 321 8.52 21.96 -19.34
C GLU A 321 8.58 21.03 -20.57
N ILE A 322 7.70 21.22 -21.55
CA ILE A 322 7.64 20.37 -22.77
C ILE A 322 8.31 21.07 -23.95
#